data_371424ef9fce68d194fa6f55b85b87cb
#
_entry.id   371424ef9fce68d194fa6f55b85b87cb
#
_cell.length_a   1.000
_cell.length_b   1.000
_cell.length_c   1.000
_cell.angle_alpha   90.00
_cell.angle_beta   90.00
_cell.angle_gamma   90.00
#
_symmetry.space_group_name_H-M   'P 1'
#
loop_
_entity.id
_entity.type
_entity.pdbx_description
1 polymer ?
#
loop_
_entity_poly.entity_id
_entity_poly.type
_entity_poly.pdbx_seq_one_letter_code
_entity_poly.pdbx_strand_id
1 'polypeptide(L)'
;IGRGVYGREAVHMNIESDLKDQAKNKRLFQETLTVMKKAWTEKFFSHKGEFYTYPAPNFIWQHEMSPPSKEFLDTKTNEIKKISVVPKPKQNPHPPIWQVVDGARSIEWAAQNGLNTIMWIPTVKALKKRFEIF
;
A
#
# COMPACT_ATOMS: atom_id res chain seq x y z
N ILE A 1 -5.74 -3.55 7.97
CA ILE A 1 -5.02 -4.22 6.87
C ILE A 1 -4.23 -5.41 7.41
N GLY A 2 -4.02 -6.42 6.60
CA GLY A 2 -3.27 -7.63 6.95
C GLY A 2 -2.74 -8.31 5.69
N ARG A 3 -1.75 -9.20 5.89
CA ARG A 3 -1.16 -9.98 4.78
C ARG A 3 -1.93 -11.27 4.48
N GLY A 4 -2.95 -11.59 5.26
CA GLY A 4 -3.52 -12.91 5.31
C GLY A 4 -2.70 -13.89 6.16
N VAL A 5 -3.37 -14.82 6.81
CA VAL A 5 -2.75 -15.87 7.64
C VAL A 5 -2.73 -17.20 6.88
N TYR A 6 -3.80 -17.46 6.17
CA TYR A 6 -3.96 -18.70 5.41
C TYR A 6 -3.53 -18.47 3.96
N GLY A 7 -2.93 -19.47 3.40
CA GLY A 7 -2.43 -19.43 2.05
C GLY A 7 -3.40 -19.01 0.97
N ARG A 8 -4.65 -19.36 1.14
CA ARG A 8 -5.72 -18.92 0.23
C ARG A 8 -5.90 -17.41 0.22
N GLU A 9 -5.86 -16.76 1.40
CA GLU A 9 -6.04 -15.31 1.51
C GLU A 9 -4.93 -14.55 0.80
N ALA A 10 -3.69 -14.96 1.01
CA ALA A 10 -2.55 -14.30 0.37
C ALA A 10 -2.62 -14.39 -1.16
N VAL A 11 -2.83 -15.58 -1.71
CA VAL A 11 -2.85 -15.83 -3.17
C VAL A 11 -4.08 -15.21 -3.83
N HIS A 12 -5.24 -15.20 -3.18
CA HIS A 12 -6.44 -14.59 -3.75
C HIS A 12 -6.41 -13.05 -3.73
N MET A 13 -5.69 -12.47 -2.75
CA MET A 13 -5.57 -11.01 -2.65
C MET A 13 -4.50 -10.43 -3.59
N ASN A 14 -3.47 -11.20 -3.91
CA ASN A 14 -2.42 -10.74 -4.81
C ASN A 14 -1.70 -11.92 -5.48
N ILE A 15 -1.67 -11.92 -6.80
CA ILE A 15 -1.03 -12.97 -7.61
C ILE A 15 0.48 -13.08 -7.35
N GLU A 16 1.13 -11.99 -6.91
CA GLU A 16 2.55 -11.95 -6.59
C GLU A 16 2.88 -12.54 -5.21
N SER A 17 1.87 -12.85 -4.40
CA SER A 17 2.12 -13.44 -3.09
C SER A 17 2.58 -14.89 -3.20
N ASP A 18 3.47 -15.29 -2.29
CA ASP A 18 3.99 -16.65 -2.20
C ASP A 18 3.83 -17.17 -0.76
N LEU A 19 3.21 -18.33 -0.61
CA LEU A 19 2.99 -18.97 0.69
C LEU A 19 4.26 -19.36 1.41
N LYS A 20 5.29 -19.66 0.63
CA LYS A 20 6.58 -20.16 1.14
C LYS A 20 7.60 -19.05 1.37
N ASP A 21 7.44 -17.90 0.70
CA ASP A 21 8.34 -16.75 0.85
C ASP A 21 7.70 -15.62 1.66
N GLN A 22 7.82 -15.71 2.96
CA GLN A 22 7.31 -14.68 3.87
C GLN A 22 8.06 -13.34 3.76
N ALA A 23 9.31 -13.35 3.30
CA ALA A 23 10.07 -12.13 3.08
C ALA A 23 9.54 -11.37 1.84
N LYS A 24 9.26 -12.08 0.75
CA LYS A 24 8.57 -11.53 -0.43
C LYS A 24 7.22 -10.94 -0.04
N ASN A 25 6.40 -11.68 0.69
CA ASN A 25 5.07 -11.22 1.11
C ASN A 25 5.15 -9.96 2.01
N LYS A 26 6.18 -9.83 2.83
CA LYS A 26 6.40 -8.63 3.62
C LYS A 26 6.70 -7.42 2.72
N ARG A 27 7.61 -7.56 1.75
CA ARG A 27 7.95 -6.47 0.82
C ARG A 27 6.74 -6.06 -0.02
N LEU A 28 5.99 -7.04 -0.55
CA LEU A 28 4.75 -6.81 -1.27
C LEU A 28 3.73 -6.01 -0.44
N PHE A 29 3.51 -6.40 0.82
CA PHE A 29 2.63 -5.70 1.74
C PHE A 29 3.10 -4.25 1.98
N GLN A 30 4.39 -4.04 2.19
CA GLN A 30 4.97 -2.72 2.42
C GLN A 30 4.81 -1.82 1.19
N GLU A 31 5.07 -2.36 0.00
CA GLU A 31 4.90 -1.63 -1.26
C GLU A 31 3.42 -1.30 -1.52
N THR A 32 2.52 -2.26 -1.28
CA THR A 32 1.06 -2.03 -1.38
C THR A 32 0.62 -0.85 -0.49
N LEU A 33 1.09 -0.81 0.76
CA LEU A 33 0.76 0.29 1.66
C LEU A 33 1.30 1.63 1.16
N THR A 34 2.52 1.64 0.63
CA THR A 34 3.12 2.84 0.03
C THR A 34 2.28 3.37 -1.12
N VAL A 35 1.86 2.50 -2.03
CA VAL A 35 0.98 2.86 -3.16
C VAL A 35 -0.37 3.38 -2.66
N MET A 36 -0.98 2.72 -1.68
CA MET A 36 -2.25 3.18 -1.09
C MET A 36 -2.13 4.58 -0.48
N LYS A 37 -1.08 4.84 0.30
CA LYS A 37 -0.85 6.17 0.88
C LYS A 37 -0.70 7.24 -0.21
N LYS A 38 0.12 7.00 -1.24
CA LYS A 38 0.23 7.91 -2.40
C LYS A 38 -1.12 8.16 -3.07
N ALA A 39 -1.89 7.10 -3.34
CA ALA A 39 -3.20 7.20 -3.96
C ALA A 39 -4.18 8.06 -3.14
N TRP A 40 -4.10 8.03 -1.82
CA TRP A 40 -4.96 8.82 -0.94
C TRP A 40 -4.52 10.27 -0.77
N THR A 41 -3.21 10.53 -0.73
CA THR A 41 -2.66 11.83 -0.33
C THR A 41 -2.20 12.70 -1.49
N GLU A 42 -1.76 12.10 -2.60
CA GLU A 42 -1.24 12.86 -3.74
C GLU A 42 -2.34 13.11 -4.78
N LYS A 43 -2.46 14.34 -5.30
CA LYS A 43 -3.39 14.67 -6.39
C LYS A 43 -3.14 13.78 -7.61
N PHE A 44 -1.88 13.70 -8.02
CA PHE A 44 -1.38 12.80 -9.04
C PHE A 44 -0.12 12.12 -8.52
N PHE A 45 0.01 10.83 -8.71
CA PHE A 45 1.18 10.08 -8.29
C PHE A 45 1.69 9.15 -9.37
N SER A 46 2.94 8.76 -9.21
CA SER A 46 3.57 7.65 -9.93
C SER A 46 4.27 6.74 -8.93
N HIS A 47 4.44 5.49 -9.30
CA HIS A 47 5.16 4.52 -8.51
C HIS A 47 5.91 3.56 -9.43
N LYS A 48 7.15 3.27 -9.08
CA LYS A 48 7.95 2.22 -9.70
C LYS A 48 8.65 1.46 -8.58
N GLY A 49 8.20 0.27 -8.30
CA GLY A 49 8.70 -0.60 -7.24
C GLY A 49 9.04 -2.00 -7.73
N GLU A 50 9.18 -2.92 -6.80
CA GLU A 50 9.48 -4.34 -7.07
C GLU A 50 8.26 -5.05 -7.69
N PHE A 51 7.05 -4.73 -7.21
CA PHE A 51 5.81 -5.42 -7.58
C PHE A 51 4.87 -4.58 -8.42
N TYR A 52 4.91 -3.26 -8.26
CA TYR A 52 3.97 -2.36 -8.91
C TYR A 52 4.68 -1.28 -9.71
N THR A 53 4.13 -1.00 -10.88
CA THR A 53 4.51 0.17 -11.68
C THR A 53 3.24 0.88 -12.11
N TYR A 54 3.07 2.13 -11.65
CA TYR A 54 1.93 2.99 -11.99
C TYR A 54 2.39 4.37 -12.45
N PRO A 55 1.87 4.85 -13.59
CA PRO A 55 1.09 4.13 -14.59
C PRO A 55 1.88 3.01 -15.25
N ALA A 56 1.18 2.13 -15.98
CA ALA A 56 1.85 1.15 -16.83
C ALA A 56 2.72 1.87 -17.87
N PRO A 57 3.94 1.39 -18.15
CA PRO A 57 4.81 1.99 -19.16
C PRO A 57 4.17 2.00 -20.54
N ASN A 58 4.48 3.04 -21.33
CA ASN A 58 3.99 3.19 -22.70
C ASN A 58 2.46 3.25 -22.83
N PHE A 59 1.76 3.61 -21.76
CA PHE A 59 0.32 3.78 -21.81
C PHE A 59 -0.03 5.15 -22.38
N ILE A 60 -0.58 5.17 -23.61
CA ILE A 60 -0.92 6.37 -24.33
C ILE A 60 -2.35 6.80 -24.03
N TRP A 61 -2.56 8.08 -23.71
CA TRP A 61 -3.87 8.66 -23.50
C TRP A 61 -4.65 8.78 -24.81
N GLN A 62 -5.83 8.21 -24.85
CA GLN A 62 -6.71 8.20 -26.03
C GLN A 62 -8.17 8.39 -25.57
N HIS A 63 -8.51 9.57 -25.11
CA HIS A 63 -9.87 9.84 -24.69
C HIS A 63 -10.37 11.14 -25.29
N GLU A 64 -11.34 11.05 -26.19
CA GLU A 64 -11.88 12.18 -26.95
C GLU A 64 -12.57 13.23 -26.07
N MET A 65 -13.27 12.78 -25.03
CA MET A 65 -14.07 13.64 -24.13
C MET A 65 -13.24 14.28 -23.00
N SER A 66 -11.99 13.90 -22.84
CA SER A 66 -11.15 14.42 -21.76
C SER A 66 -9.86 14.98 -22.35
N PRO A 67 -9.68 16.32 -22.33
CA PRO A 67 -8.50 16.94 -22.91
C PRO A 67 -7.24 16.50 -22.14
N PRO A 68 -6.11 16.36 -22.85
CA PRO A 68 -4.84 16.04 -22.24
C PRO A 68 -4.39 17.16 -21.30
N SER A 69 -3.76 16.80 -20.19
CA SER A 69 -3.19 17.75 -19.22
C SER A 69 -1.72 17.45 -18.94
N LYS A 70 -0.87 18.47 -18.99
CA LYS A 70 0.54 18.38 -18.61
C LYS A 70 0.78 17.96 -17.15
N GLU A 71 -0.25 17.96 -16.32
CA GLU A 71 -0.14 17.53 -14.92
C GLU A 71 0.08 16.01 -14.79
N PHE A 72 -0.42 15.23 -15.76
CA PHE A 72 -0.34 13.77 -15.72
C PHE A 72 0.14 13.11 -17.00
N LEU A 73 0.31 13.88 -18.09
CA LEU A 73 0.79 13.40 -19.38
C LEU A 73 2.14 14.01 -19.78
N ASP A 74 2.89 13.29 -20.58
CA ASP A 74 3.87 13.87 -21.47
C ASP A 74 3.14 14.45 -22.70
N THR A 75 3.15 15.76 -22.86
CA THR A 75 2.39 16.46 -23.92
C THR A 75 2.93 16.24 -25.32
N LYS A 76 4.14 15.68 -25.47
CA LYS A 76 4.72 15.35 -26.78
C LYS A 76 4.30 13.97 -27.28
N THR A 77 4.20 13.02 -26.36
CA THR A 77 3.94 11.61 -26.67
C THR A 77 2.52 11.17 -26.29
N ASN A 78 1.79 11.98 -25.51
CA ASN A 78 0.53 11.62 -24.84
C ASN A 78 0.66 10.41 -23.89
N GLU A 79 1.87 10.05 -23.51
CA GLU A 79 2.09 8.98 -22.53
C GLU A 79 1.68 9.43 -21.14
N ILE A 80 0.91 8.60 -20.43
CA ILE A 80 0.50 8.86 -19.03
C ILE A 80 1.72 8.69 -18.12
N LYS A 81 2.10 9.75 -17.41
CA LYS A 81 3.22 9.76 -16.45
C LYS A 81 2.78 9.71 -14.99
N LYS A 82 1.54 10.06 -14.72
CA LYS A 82 0.94 10.01 -13.37
C LYS A 82 -0.50 9.59 -13.45
N ILE A 83 -0.99 8.98 -12.39
CA ILE A 83 -2.40 8.61 -12.22
C ILE A 83 -2.99 9.30 -11.00
N SER A 84 -4.31 9.35 -10.91
CA SER A 84 -5.05 9.85 -9.77
C SER A 84 -6.13 8.86 -9.35
N VAL A 85 -6.36 8.75 -8.06
CA VAL A 85 -7.50 8.01 -7.49
C VAL A 85 -8.49 9.00 -6.91
N VAL A 86 -9.73 8.92 -7.31
CA VAL A 86 -10.82 9.80 -6.84
C VAL A 86 -12.06 8.96 -6.48
N PRO A 87 -12.84 9.39 -5.49
CA PRO A 87 -12.64 10.57 -4.63
C PRO A 87 -11.49 10.37 -3.64
N LYS A 88 -10.89 11.50 -3.20
CA LYS A 88 -9.92 11.46 -2.10
C LYS A 88 -10.61 11.21 -0.77
N PRO A 89 -9.95 10.56 0.22
CA PRO A 89 -10.47 10.47 1.57
C PRO A 89 -10.79 11.84 2.16
N LYS A 90 -11.85 11.90 2.98
CA LYS A 90 -12.19 13.12 3.71
C LYS A 90 -11.18 13.42 4.83
N GLN A 91 -10.56 12.40 5.38
CA GLN A 91 -9.58 12.51 6.46
C GLN A 91 -8.24 13.04 5.91
N ASN A 92 -7.55 13.84 6.72
CA ASN A 92 -6.26 14.42 6.39
C ASN A 92 -5.18 13.88 7.35
N PRO A 93 -4.06 13.31 6.87
CA PRO A 93 -3.69 13.11 5.46
C PRO A 93 -4.42 11.94 4.79
N HIS A 94 -4.92 10.98 5.54
CA HIS A 94 -5.66 9.80 5.11
C HIS A 94 -6.40 9.17 6.29
N PRO A 95 -7.32 8.20 6.07
CA PRO A 95 -7.96 7.45 7.16
C PRO A 95 -6.92 6.78 8.07
N PRO A 96 -7.18 6.67 9.38
CA PRO A 96 -6.33 5.88 10.28
C PRO A 96 -6.18 4.45 9.77
N ILE A 97 -4.95 3.98 9.73
CA ILE A 97 -4.65 2.63 9.23
C ILE A 97 -4.37 1.73 10.44
N TRP A 98 -5.01 0.58 10.47
CA TRP A 98 -4.86 -0.44 11.50
C TRP A 98 -4.24 -1.70 10.90
N GLN A 99 -3.18 -2.20 11.51
CA GLN A 99 -2.52 -3.43 11.10
C GLN A 99 -2.68 -4.52 12.14
N VAL A 100 -3.05 -5.72 11.70
CA VAL A 100 -2.99 -6.91 12.55
C VAL A 100 -1.53 -7.33 12.70
N VAL A 101 -1.06 -7.39 13.94
CA VAL A 101 0.34 -7.72 14.29
C VAL A 101 0.38 -8.80 15.35
N ASP A 102 1.42 -9.64 15.31
CA ASP A 102 1.66 -10.65 16.34
C ASP A 102 3.13 -10.70 16.78
N GLY A 103 4.06 -10.63 15.84
CA GLY A 103 5.50 -10.67 16.12
C GLY A 103 6.14 -9.29 16.31
N ALA A 104 7.24 -9.23 17.07
CA ALA A 104 8.00 -8.00 17.37
C ALA A 104 8.32 -7.16 16.12
N ARG A 105 8.81 -7.80 15.05
CA ARG A 105 9.16 -7.10 13.79
C ARG A 105 7.97 -6.41 13.12
N SER A 106 6.76 -6.95 13.23
CA SER A 106 5.57 -6.33 12.65
C SER A 106 5.05 -5.20 13.53
N ILE A 107 5.21 -5.28 14.84
CA ILE A 107 4.89 -4.23 15.79
C ILE A 107 5.81 -3.03 15.58
N GLU A 108 7.12 -3.25 15.61
CA GLU A 108 8.12 -2.21 15.35
C GLU A 108 7.90 -1.52 14.00
N TRP A 109 7.67 -2.30 12.95
CA TRP A 109 7.41 -1.72 11.63
C TRP A 109 6.12 -0.90 11.60
N ALA A 110 5.06 -1.35 12.28
CA ALA A 110 3.80 -0.61 12.38
C ALA A 110 4.02 0.73 13.09
N ALA A 111 4.74 0.74 14.22
CA ALA A 111 5.08 1.94 14.95
C ALA A 111 5.88 2.94 14.10
N GLN A 112 6.95 2.48 13.45
CA GLN A 112 7.81 3.29 12.56
C GLN A 112 7.04 3.89 11.37
N ASN A 113 5.93 3.29 10.95
CA ASN A 113 5.10 3.74 9.82
C ASN A 113 3.82 4.48 10.25
N GLY A 114 3.65 4.76 11.54
CA GLY A 114 2.50 5.47 12.09
C GLY A 114 1.18 4.68 11.94
N LEU A 115 1.24 3.36 12.05
CA LEU A 115 0.07 2.48 11.97
C LEU A 115 -0.42 2.13 13.37
N ASN A 116 -1.73 2.14 13.55
CA ASN A 116 -2.34 1.53 14.73
C ASN A 116 -2.25 0.00 14.66
N THR A 117 -2.21 -0.66 15.80
CA THR A 117 -2.07 -2.12 15.85
C THR A 117 -3.28 -2.82 16.45
N ILE A 118 -3.61 -3.97 15.91
CA ILE A 118 -4.56 -4.94 16.47
C ILE A 118 -3.79 -6.21 16.79
N MET A 119 -3.79 -6.62 18.04
CA MET A 119 -3.08 -7.81 18.51
C MET A 119 -4.07 -8.94 18.81
N TRP A 120 -3.76 -10.14 18.32
CA TRP A 120 -4.62 -11.30 18.49
C TRP A 120 -4.42 -11.91 19.87
N ILE A 121 -5.46 -11.89 20.70
CA ILE A 121 -5.59 -12.52 22.01
C ILE A 121 -4.25 -12.71 22.80
N PRO A 122 -3.49 -11.65 23.07
CA PRO A 122 -2.25 -11.79 23.83
C PRO A 122 -2.55 -12.02 25.30
N THR A 123 -1.70 -12.81 25.99
CA THR A 123 -1.69 -12.80 27.45
C THR A 123 -1.26 -11.42 27.96
N VAL A 124 -1.64 -11.05 29.18
CA VAL A 124 -1.25 -9.76 29.79
C VAL A 124 0.27 -9.57 29.77
N LYS A 125 1.03 -10.62 30.06
CA LYS A 125 2.50 -10.60 30.02
C LYS A 125 3.04 -10.35 28.61
N ALA A 126 2.46 -10.98 27.58
CA ALA A 126 2.83 -10.76 26.20
C ALA A 126 2.45 -9.35 25.72
N LEU A 127 1.28 -8.87 26.13
CA LEU A 127 0.80 -7.52 25.79
C LEU A 127 1.73 -6.43 26.35
N LYS A 128 2.16 -6.53 27.62
CA LYS A 128 3.12 -5.60 28.21
C LYS A 128 4.41 -5.52 27.37
N LYS A 129 5.03 -6.66 27.05
CA LYS A 129 6.22 -6.70 26.20
C LYS A 129 5.99 -6.09 24.80
N ARG A 130 4.81 -6.27 24.23
CA ARG A 130 4.48 -5.72 22.92
C ARG A 130 4.32 -4.20 22.94
N PHE A 131 3.81 -3.64 24.04
CA PHE A 131 3.77 -2.18 24.23
C PHE A 131 5.14 -1.54 24.42
N GLU A 132 6.11 -2.28 24.96
CA GLU A 132 7.50 -1.80 25.07
C GLU A 132 8.19 -1.71 23.71
N ILE A 133 7.70 -2.44 22.70
CA ILE A 133 8.22 -2.43 21.31
C ILE A 133 7.54 -1.35 20.48
N PHE A 134 6.25 -1.07 20.73
CA PHE A 134 5.45 -0.09 19.99
C PHE A 134 5.81 1.34 20.39
#